data_dce7cdbbd6e1d386337bccebc625c687
#
_entry.id   dce7cdbbd6e1d386337bccebc625c687
#
_cell.length_a   1.000
_cell.length_b   1.000
_cell.length_c   1.000
_cell.angle_alpha   90.00
_cell.angle_beta   90.00
_cell.angle_gamma   90.00
#
_symmetry.space_group_name_H-M   'P 1'
#
loop_
_entity.id
_entity.type
_entity.pdbx_description
1 polymer ?
#
loop_
_entity_poly.entity_id
_entity_poly.type
_entity_poly.pdbx_seq_one_letter_code
_entity_poly.pdbx_strand_id
1 'polypeptide(L)'
;MSFHLPFFQKTVDFFSARSYTDTINIHPNEICKLKIGGVCVTERRIDQIQAIFRESPGILRSSAMRKLGICSKDRKELEEEGRITRLKDGYYAWSSMLDDLSDFYIATATIPDATIYGISAAAQYNLTTVIPDVVHIKVPNRGRIPQAPLYPPIQITQEKMPAFSLGRICGKNEPPIYDRERTVCDCIKHKSEFGTDIALEILKNYMNGPHDLQKLYSYADSMRIRTTIHPYVEALT
;
A
#
# COMPACT_ATOMS: atom_id res chain seq x y z
N MET A 1 -19.65 -13.39 23.49
CA MET A 1 -18.23 -13.74 23.56
C MET A 1 -17.51 -12.87 22.54
N SER A 2 -16.88 -11.80 23.04
CA SER A 2 -16.19 -10.81 22.19
C SER A 2 -14.77 -11.27 21.95
N PHE A 3 -14.42 -11.60 20.72
CA PHE A 3 -13.03 -11.72 20.31
C PHE A 3 -12.48 -10.34 19.97
N HIS A 4 -11.80 -9.74 20.92
CA HIS A 4 -10.94 -8.59 20.71
C HIS A 4 -9.59 -9.11 20.21
N LEU A 5 -9.29 -8.87 18.97
CA LEU A 5 -7.92 -8.94 18.45
C LEU A 5 -7.24 -7.60 18.74
N PRO A 6 -6.14 -7.59 19.50
CA PRO A 6 -5.36 -6.39 19.69
C PRO A 6 -4.43 -6.20 18.51
N PHE A 7 -4.83 -5.37 17.56
CA PHE A 7 -3.95 -5.00 16.46
C PHE A 7 -3.61 -3.51 16.53
N PHE A 8 -2.34 -3.26 16.82
CA PHE A 8 -1.56 -2.04 16.64
C PHE A 8 -1.99 -0.75 17.35
N GLN A 9 -1.44 -0.58 18.52
CA GLN A 9 -1.08 0.74 19.02
C GLN A 9 0.45 0.80 19.20
N LYS A 10 1.16 1.13 18.12
CA LYS A 10 2.48 1.77 18.18
C LYS A 10 2.51 2.86 17.12
N THR A 11 2.21 4.07 17.59
CA THR A 11 2.47 5.32 16.91
C THR A 11 3.95 5.43 16.60
N VAL A 12 4.31 5.32 15.33
CA VAL A 12 5.60 5.79 14.83
C VAL A 12 5.33 7.09 14.09
N ASP A 13 5.73 8.19 14.70
CA ASP A 13 5.67 9.50 14.07
C ASP A 13 6.52 9.49 12.78
N PHE A 14 5.84 9.76 11.66
CA PHE A 14 6.49 9.91 10.37
C PHE A 14 7.29 11.21 10.36
N PHE A 15 8.54 11.12 10.78
CA PHE A 15 9.48 12.26 10.70
C PHE A 15 9.79 12.56 9.24
N SER A 16 9.52 13.78 8.84
CA SER A 16 10.07 14.40 7.65
C SER A 16 11.59 14.15 7.62
N ALA A 17 12.13 13.83 6.44
CA ALA A 17 13.56 13.54 6.23
C ALA A 17 14.52 14.64 6.75
N ARG A 18 14.02 15.76 7.24
CA ARG A 18 14.78 16.88 7.83
C ARG A 18 15.11 16.70 9.31
N SER A 19 14.35 15.93 10.08
CA SER A 19 14.58 15.76 11.52
C SER A 19 15.50 14.58 11.86
N TYR A 20 15.79 13.71 10.89
CA TYR A 20 16.61 12.53 11.12
C TYR A 20 18.13 12.82 11.12
N THR A 21 18.56 13.89 10.44
CA THR A 21 19.99 14.26 10.37
C THR A 21 20.51 14.91 11.65
N ASP A 22 19.62 15.41 12.53
CA ASP A 22 20.02 16.15 13.73
C ASP A 22 20.27 15.27 14.96
N THR A 23 19.86 14.01 14.93
CA THR A 23 20.00 13.09 16.09
C THR A 23 21.22 12.17 16.02
N ILE A 24 21.80 11.97 14.83
CA ILE A 24 23.06 11.23 14.64
C ILE A 24 24.09 12.20 14.05
N ASN A 25 24.95 12.72 14.91
CA ASN A 25 26.03 13.64 14.53
C ASN A 25 27.16 12.88 13.78
N ILE A 26 26.81 12.21 12.68
CA ILE A 26 27.74 11.48 11.82
C ILE A 26 27.58 12.03 10.40
N HIS A 27 28.59 12.75 9.94
CA HIS A 27 28.63 13.31 8.59
C HIS A 27 28.51 12.18 7.54
N PRO A 28 27.60 12.28 6.54
CA PRO A 28 27.38 11.22 5.52
C PRO A 28 28.65 10.80 4.78
N ASN A 29 29.65 11.67 4.69
CA ASN A 29 30.92 11.42 4.03
C ASN A 29 31.95 10.63 4.89
N GLU A 30 31.78 10.54 6.19
CA GLU A 30 32.72 9.79 7.06
C GLU A 30 32.40 8.30 7.11
N ILE A 31 31.13 7.94 6.92
CA ILE A 31 30.66 6.54 6.91
C ILE A 31 31.23 5.76 5.71
N CYS A 32 31.40 6.43 4.55
CA CYS A 32 32.02 5.83 3.37
C CYS A 32 33.56 5.74 3.40
N LYS A 33 34.24 6.46 4.30
CA LYS A 33 35.72 6.55 4.33
C LYS A 33 36.43 5.51 5.17
N LEU A 34 35.70 4.70 5.96
CA LEU A 34 36.28 3.58 6.72
C LEU A 34 36.42 2.31 5.87
N LYS A 35 36.97 2.45 4.67
CA LYS A 35 37.35 1.32 3.79
C LYS A 35 38.84 1.10 3.82
N ILE A 36 39.27 0.14 4.61
CA ILE A 36 40.59 -0.48 4.48
C ILE A 36 40.37 -1.90 3.97
N GLY A 37 40.72 -2.14 2.69
CA GLY A 37 40.86 -3.49 2.11
C GLY A 37 39.55 -4.27 1.92
N GLY A 38 39.32 -4.78 0.72
CA GLY A 38 38.31 -5.72 0.21
C GLY A 38 37.30 -6.32 1.20
N VAL A 39 36.42 -5.54 1.81
CA VAL A 39 35.69 -5.93 3.02
C VAL A 39 34.22 -6.08 2.75
N CYS A 40 33.71 -7.26 3.05
CA CYS A 40 32.39 -7.60 3.54
C CYS A 40 31.82 -6.49 4.45
N VAL A 41 30.54 -6.15 4.32
CA VAL A 41 29.86 -5.22 5.25
C VAL A 41 30.02 -5.76 6.66
N THR A 42 30.64 -5.01 7.57
CA THR A 42 30.86 -5.47 8.95
C THR A 42 29.52 -5.68 9.66
N GLU A 43 29.43 -6.64 10.60
CA GLU A 43 28.19 -6.87 11.39
C GLU A 43 27.67 -5.58 12.03
N ARG A 44 28.55 -4.74 12.58
CA ARG A 44 28.16 -3.43 13.13
C ARG A 44 27.49 -2.53 12.08
N ARG A 45 27.94 -2.59 10.82
CA ARG A 45 27.34 -1.83 9.73
C ARG A 45 25.99 -2.40 9.32
N ILE A 46 25.85 -3.71 9.34
CA ILE A 46 24.60 -4.43 9.10
C ILE A 46 23.56 -4.02 10.14
N ASP A 47 23.91 -4.01 11.42
CA ASP A 47 23.04 -3.60 12.54
C ASP A 47 22.55 -2.14 12.36
N GLN A 48 23.46 -1.24 11.97
CA GLN A 48 23.11 0.15 11.68
C GLN A 48 22.10 0.26 10.54
N ILE A 49 22.31 -0.48 9.44
CA ILE A 49 21.39 -0.45 8.30
C ILE A 49 20.05 -1.09 8.68
N GLN A 50 20.06 -2.18 9.45
CA GLN A 50 18.84 -2.81 9.95
C GLN A 50 18.02 -1.85 10.83
N ALA A 51 18.69 -1.08 11.71
CA ALA A 51 18.04 -0.08 12.53
C ALA A 51 17.32 0.99 11.66
N ILE A 52 17.93 1.43 10.56
CA ILE A 52 17.32 2.34 9.61
C ILE A 52 16.03 1.74 8.99
N PHE A 53 16.04 0.45 8.63
CA PHE A 53 14.84 -0.21 8.14
C PHE A 53 13.75 -0.37 9.21
N ARG A 54 14.12 -0.58 10.48
CA ARG A 54 13.16 -0.65 11.61
C ARG A 54 12.51 0.69 11.93
N GLU A 55 13.25 1.77 11.80
CA GLU A 55 12.76 3.14 12.02
C GLU A 55 11.96 3.68 10.82
N SER A 56 12.19 3.10 9.64
CA SER A 56 11.39 3.37 8.44
C SER A 56 10.21 2.39 8.40
N PRO A 57 9.21 2.63 7.52
CA PRO A 57 8.10 1.70 7.35
C PRO A 57 8.46 0.33 6.73
N GLY A 58 9.69 -0.14 6.85
CA GLY A 58 10.15 -1.46 6.37
C GLY A 58 10.54 -1.53 4.89
N ILE A 59 10.12 -0.56 4.07
CA ILE A 59 10.45 -0.49 2.63
C ILE A 59 11.19 0.81 2.33
N LEU A 60 12.36 0.72 1.72
CA LEU A 60 13.19 1.86 1.34
C LEU A 60 13.41 1.92 -0.18
N ARG A 61 13.33 3.15 -0.72
CA ARG A 61 13.79 3.42 -2.08
C ARG A 61 15.31 3.56 -2.11
N SER A 62 15.95 3.11 -3.20
CA SER A 62 17.40 3.24 -3.39
C SER A 62 17.89 4.71 -3.28
N SER A 63 17.06 5.68 -3.66
CA SER A 63 17.36 7.11 -3.47
C SER A 63 17.34 7.54 -2.01
N ALA A 64 16.41 7.01 -1.20
CA ALA A 64 16.36 7.24 0.23
C ALA A 64 17.52 6.53 0.94
N MET A 65 17.83 5.28 0.59
CA MET A 65 18.98 4.53 1.11
C MET A 65 20.28 5.32 0.93
N ARG A 66 20.47 5.93 -0.26
CA ARG A 66 21.66 6.76 -0.55
C ARG A 66 21.72 7.98 0.34
N LYS A 67 20.58 8.67 0.58
CA LYS A 67 20.52 9.82 1.49
C LYS A 67 20.84 9.46 2.94
N LEU A 68 20.50 8.23 3.35
CA LEU A 68 20.77 7.66 4.67
C LEU A 68 22.17 7.00 4.75
N GLY A 69 23.05 7.27 3.77
CA GLY A 69 24.43 6.80 3.76
C GLY A 69 24.62 5.32 3.38
N ILE A 70 23.57 4.63 2.90
CA ILE A 70 23.67 3.25 2.41
C ILE A 70 24.12 3.28 0.95
N CYS A 71 25.36 2.87 0.69
CA CYS A 71 25.92 2.94 -0.65
C CYS A 71 25.48 1.75 -1.54
N SER A 72 25.76 1.85 -2.84
CA SER A 72 25.40 0.79 -3.79
C SER A 72 26.09 -0.53 -3.50
N LYS A 73 27.31 -0.49 -2.93
CA LYS A 73 28.07 -1.67 -2.55
C LYS A 73 27.42 -2.36 -1.35
N ASP A 74 27.10 -1.59 -0.28
CA ASP A 74 26.41 -2.13 0.90
C ASP A 74 25.10 -2.82 0.47
N ARG A 75 24.33 -2.17 -0.40
CA ARG A 75 23.05 -2.71 -0.91
C ARG A 75 23.25 -4.03 -1.66
N LYS A 76 24.22 -4.08 -2.58
CA LYS A 76 24.48 -5.29 -3.36
C LYS A 76 24.91 -6.46 -2.46
N GLU A 77 25.77 -6.20 -1.51
CA GLU A 77 26.27 -7.19 -0.56
C GLU A 77 25.16 -7.73 0.35
N LEU A 78 24.31 -6.84 0.90
CA LEU A 78 23.14 -7.23 1.69
C LEU A 78 22.09 -8.01 0.88
N GLU A 79 21.94 -7.70 -0.41
CA GLU A 79 21.05 -8.43 -1.33
C GLU A 79 21.63 -9.82 -1.65
N GLU A 80 22.94 -9.95 -1.89
CA GLU A 80 23.64 -11.22 -2.11
C GLU A 80 23.62 -12.12 -0.85
N GLU A 81 23.69 -11.53 0.33
CA GLU A 81 23.56 -12.24 1.61
C GLU A 81 22.09 -12.57 1.98
N GLY A 82 21.12 -12.13 1.19
CA GLY A 82 19.69 -12.34 1.46
C GLY A 82 19.14 -11.56 2.66
N ARG A 83 19.88 -10.57 3.18
CA ARG A 83 19.43 -9.71 4.29
C ARG A 83 18.40 -8.66 3.86
N ILE A 84 18.49 -8.21 2.62
CA ILE A 84 17.45 -7.38 2.01
C ILE A 84 16.90 -8.05 0.76
N THR A 85 15.62 -7.88 0.54
CA THR A 85 14.90 -8.37 -0.64
C THR A 85 14.54 -7.21 -1.55
N ARG A 86 14.89 -7.33 -2.83
CA ARG A 86 14.47 -6.40 -3.86
C ARG A 86 13.03 -6.69 -4.27
N LEU A 87 12.12 -5.78 -3.94
CA LEU A 87 10.70 -5.91 -4.30
C LEU A 87 10.46 -5.57 -5.78
N LYS A 88 11.14 -4.55 -6.27
CA LYS A 88 11.21 -4.12 -7.67
C LYS A 88 12.38 -3.17 -7.87
N ASP A 89 12.55 -2.66 -9.08
CA ASP A 89 13.61 -1.70 -9.38
C ASP A 89 13.58 -0.49 -8.43
N GLY A 90 14.65 -0.38 -7.65
CA GLY A 90 14.86 0.73 -6.72
C GLY A 90 14.07 0.66 -5.42
N TYR A 91 13.41 -0.46 -5.09
CA TYR A 91 12.70 -0.66 -3.81
C TYR A 91 13.16 -1.92 -3.12
N TYR A 92 13.51 -1.80 -1.85
CA TYR A 92 14.09 -2.85 -1.04
C TYR A 92 13.39 -2.92 0.32
N ALA A 93 13.19 -4.15 0.81
CA ALA A 93 12.72 -4.42 2.17
C ALA A 93 13.80 -5.20 2.93
N TRP A 94 13.81 -5.10 4.26
CA TRP A 94 14.60 -5.98 5.08
C TRP A 94 13.94 -7.37 5.12
N SER A 95 14.66 -8.41 4.72
CA SER A 95 14.07 -9.74 4.46
C SER A 95 13.30 -10.31 5.66
N SER A 96 13.84 -10.21 6.87
CA SER A 96 13.17 -10.72 8.08
C SER A 96 11.99 -9.86 8.56
N MET A 97 11.74 -8.70 7.96
CA MET A 97 10.59 -7.86 8.27
C MET A 97 9.49 -7.96 7.22
N LEU A 98 9.76 -8.66 6.11
CA LEU A 98 8.85 -8.71 4.97
C LEU A 98 7.55 -9.44 5.32
N ASP A 99 7.63 -10.49 6.13
CA ASP A 99 6.47 -11.28 6.57
C ASP A 99 5.51 -10.49 7.49
N ASP A 100 6.02 -9.43 8.13
CA ASP A 100 5.22 -8.54 8.98
C ASP A 100 4.50 -7.45 8.17
N LEU A 101 4.83 -7.27 6.89
CA LEU A 101 4.23 -6.27 6.02
C LEU A 101 3.00 -6.82 5.31
N SER A 102 1.88 -6.10 5.39
CA SER A 102 0.70 -6.48 4.62
C SER A 102 0.93 -6.27 3.12
N ASP A 103 0.32 -7.11 2.30
CA ASP A 103 0.35 -6.99 0.83
C ASP A 103 -0.13 -5.62 0.35
N PHE A 104 -1.13 -5.04 1.01
CA PHE A 104 -1.63 -3.69 0.71
C PHE A 104 -0.57 -2.62 0.95
N TYR A 105 0.19 -2.77 2.04
CA TYR A 105 1.27 -1.85 2.34
C TYR A 105 2.40 -1.96 1.29
N ILE A 106 2.83 -3.17 0.95
CA ILE A 106 3.86 -3.40 -0.09
C ILE A 106 3.42 -2.82 -1.43
N ALA A 107 2.15 -3.06 -1.84
CA ALA A 107 1.60 -2.54 -3.07
C ALA A 107 1.64 -1.00 -3.13
N THR A 108 1.14 -0.34 -2.07
CA THR A 108 1.02 1.13 -2.05
C THR A 108 2.36 1.83 -1.78
N ALA A 109 3.26 1.24 -1.02
CA ALA A 109 4.61 1.77 -0.78
C ALA A 109 5.49 1.69 -2.02
N THR A 110 5.31 0.65 -2.86
CA THR A 110 6.13 0.44 -4.05
C THR A 110 5.57 1.14 -5.29
N ILE A 111 4.27 1.40 -5.37
CA ILE A 111 3.62 2.01 -6.54
C ILE A 111 3.16 3.44 -6.18
N PRO A 112 3.72 4.47 -6.81
CA PRO A 112 3.34 5.86 -6.52
C PRO A 112 1.85 6.12 -6.74
N ASP A 113 1.25 6.84 -5.80
CA ASP A 113 -0.17 7.23 -5.80
C ASP A 113 -1.18 6.06 -5.82
N ALA A 114 -0.72 4.83 -5.56
CA ALA A 114 -1.61 3.68 -5.51
C ALA A 114 -2.71 3.85 -4.45
N THR A 115 -3.90 3.33 -4.76
CA THR A 115 -5.05 3.31 -3.84
C THR A 115 -5.72 1.94 -3.98
N ILE A 116 -5.93 1.26 -2.87
CA ILE A 116 -6.62 -0.04 -2.83
C ILE A 116 -8.09 0.15 -3.25
N TYR A 117 -8.59 -0.71 -4.15
CA TYR A 117 -9.95 -0.62 -4.66
C TYR A 117 -10.61 -1.98 -4.92
N GLY A 118 -11.88 -1.95 -5.31
CA GLY A 118 -12.61 -3.13 -5.76
C GLY A 118 -12.72 -4.21 -4.70
N ILE A 119 -12.52 -5.47 -5.09
CA ILE A 119 -12.65 -6.62 -4.17
C ILE A 119 -11.64 -6.53 -3.02
N SER A 120 -10.41 -6.05 -3.26
CA SER A 120 -9.41 -5.90 -2.19
C SER A 120 -9.85 -4.90 -1.12
N ALA A 121 -10.46 -3.77 -1.52
CA ALA A 121 -11.05 -2.83 -0.57
C ALA A 121 -12.30 -3.41 0.10
N ALA A 122 -13.15 -4.13 -0.64
CA ALA A 122 -14.34 -4.78 -0.10
C ALA A 122 -14.00 -5.83 0.97
N ALA A 123 -12.95 -6.64 0.75
CA ALA A 123 -12.44 -7.60 1.72
C ALA A 123 -11.95 -6.90 3.00
N GLN A 124 -11.23 -5.77 2.87
CA GLN A 124 -10.77 -4.96 4.01
C GLN A 124 -11.93 -4.42 4.86
N TYR A 125 -13.07 -4.10 4.23
CA TYR A 125 -14.28 -3.64 4.92
C TYR A 125 -15.22 -4.78 5.36
N ASN A 126 -14.82 -6.03 5.18
CA ASN A 126 -15.67 -7.21 5.43
C ASN A 126 -17.01 -7.17 4.67
N LEU A 127 -17.00 -6.64 3.45
CA LEU A 127 -18.18 -6.60 2.57
C LEU A 127 -18.30 -7.84 1.68
N THR A 128 -17.30 -8.69 1.65
CA THR A 128 -17.30 -9.98 0.95
C THR A 128 -16.54 -11.04 1.73
N THR A 129 -16.87 -12.30 1.48
CA THR A 129 -16.12 -13.45 1.99
C THR A 129 -14.99 -13.88 1.04
N VAL A 130 -14.93 -13.28 -0.14
CA VAL A 130 -13.90 -13.60 -1.15
C VAL A 130 -12.57 -12.98 -0.72
N ILE A 131 -11.54 -13.82 -0.68
CA ILE A 131 -10.15 -13.41 -0.51
C ILE A 131 -9.55 -13.27 -1.91
N PRO A 132 -9.20 -12.07 -2.36
CA PRO A 132 -8.66 -11.89 -3.70
C PRO A 132 -7.23 -12.44 -3.82
N ASP A 133 -6.94 -13.17 -4.90
CA ASP A 133 -5.60 -13.72 -5.19
C ASP A 133 -4.59 -12.63 -5.59
N VAL A 134 -5.07 -11.44 -5.94
CA VAL A 134 -4.25 -10.29 -6.34
C VAL A 134 -4.69 -9.03 -5.61
N VAL A 135 -3.76 -8.14 -5.33
CA VAL A 135 -4.09 -6.83 -4.77
C VAL A 135 -4.56 -5.91 -5.89
N HIS A 136 -5.82 -5.48 -5.81
CA HIS A 136 -6.40 -4.54 -6.77
C HIS A 136 -6.08 -3.11 -6.36
N ILE A 137 -5.37 -2.39 -7.21
CA ILE A 137 -5.04 -0.97 -6.99
C ILE A 137 -5.44 -0.10 -8.17
N LYS A 138 -5.84 1.13 -7.84
CA LYS A 138 -5.98 2.22 -8.82
C LYS A 138 -4.83 3.20 -8.71
N VAL A 139 -4.44 3.71 -9.87
CA VAL A 139 -3.45 4.81 -9.99
C VAL A 139 -4.03 5.90 -10.89
N PRO A 140 -3.61 7.17 -10.71
CA PRO A 140 -4.05 8.23 -11.61
C PRO A 140 -3.52 7.96 -13.03
N ASN A 141 -4.37 8.18 -14.03
CA ASN A 141 -3.97 8.04 -15.43
C ASN A 141 -3.01 9.16 -15.83
N ARG A 142 -1.73 8.84 -15.89
CA ARG A 142 -0.64 9.70 -16.36
C ARG A 142 0.01 9.15 -17.64
N GLY A 143 -0.69 8.28 -18.37
CA GLY A 143 -0.24 7.66 -19.61
C GLY A 143 0.49 6.34 -19.40
N ARG A 144 1.52 6.28 -18.56
CA ARG A 144 2.28 5.04 -18.30
C ARG A 144 1.78 4.32 -17.06
N ILE A 145 1.57 3.01 -17.19
CA ILE A 145 1.28 2.14 -16.04
C ILE A 145 2.59 1.91 -15.26
N PRO A 146 2.62 2.14 -13.94
CA PRO A 146 3.78 1.83 -13.11
C PRO A 146 4.09 0.32 -13.15
N GLN A 147 5.37 -0.02 -13.03
CA GLN A 147 5.78 -1.41 -12.88
C GLN A 147 5.33 -1.93 -11.51
N ALA A 148 4.69 -3.10 -11.47
CA ALA A 148 4.37 -3.81 -10.25
C ALA A 148 5.65 -4.38 -9.59
N PRO A 149 5.66 -4.60 -8.26
CA PRO A 149 6.68 -5.40 -7.59
C PRO A 149 6.58 -6.86 -8.00
N LEU A 150 7.60 -7.66 -7.65
CA LEU A 150 7.60 -9.11 -7.88
C LEU A 150 6.56 -9.81 -6.98
N TYR A 151 6.34 -9.27 -5.79
CA TYR A 151 5.38 -9.71 -4.79
C TYR A 151 4.87 -8.50 -3.99
N PRO A 152 3.58 -8.47 -3.58
CA PRO A 152 2.50 -9.41 -3.93
C PRO A 152 2.05 -9.29 -5.39
N PRO A 153 1.27 -10.25 -5.93
CA PRO A 153 0.64 -10.09 -7.24
C PRO A 153 -0.34 -8.92 -7.22
N ILE A 154 -0.22 -8.01 -8.19
CA ILE A 154 -0.97 -6.75 -8.21
C ILE A 154 -1.64 -6.54 -9.56
N GLN A 155 -2.92 -6.22 -9.53
CA GLN A 155 -3.66 -5.72 -10.69
C GLN A 155 -3.78 -4.21 -10.63
N ILE A 156 -3.23 -3.53 -11.64
CA ILE A 156 -3.19 -2.06 -11.71
C ILE A 156 -4.22 -1.56 -12.70
N THR A 157 -5.15 -0.74 -12.23
CA THR A 157 -6.13 -0.04 -13.06
C THR A 157 -5.86 1.46 -13.03
N GLN A 158 -5.94 2.12 -14.20
CA GLN A 158 -5.78 3.57 -14.28
C GLN A 158 -7.15 4.28 -14.26
N GLU A 159 -7.25 5.38 -13.53
CA GLU A 159 -8.43 6.22 -13.52
C GLU A 159 -8.09 7.70 -13.74
N LYS A 160 -8.95 8.42 -14.50
CA LYS A 160 -8.75 9.85 -14.76
C LYS A 160 -9.16 10.68 -13.56
N MET A 161 -8.50 11.83 -13.38
CA MET A 161 -8.96 12.87 -12.46
C MET A 161 -10.24 13.55 -12.99
N PRO A 162 -11.18 14.00 -12.13
CA PRO A 162 -11.16 13.94 -10.66
C PRO A 162 -11.68 12.63 -10.08
N ALA A 163 -12.17 11.69 -10.89
CA ALA A 163 -12.77 10.43 -10.42
C ALA A 163 -11.82 9.61 -9.55
N PHE A 164 -10.51 9.64 -9.81
CA PHE A 164 -9.50 9.00 -8.99
C PHE A 164 -9.48 9.49 -7.54
N SER A 165 -9.71 10.79 -7.31
CA SER A 165 -9.68 11.38 -5.96
C SER A 165 -10.95 11.16 -5.14
N LEU A 166 -12.05 10.76 -5.80
CA LEU A 166 -13.36 10.59 -5.20
C LEU A 166 -13.36 9.43 -4.19
N GLY A 167 -13.65 9.71 -2.92
CA GLY A 167 -13.74 8.71 -1.86
C GLY A 167 -12.40 8.13 -1.41
N ARG A 168 -11.27 8.74 -1.78
CA ARG A 168 -9.93 8.28 -1.40
C ARG A 168 -9.62 8.66 0.05
N ILE A 169 -9.27 7.67 0.86
CA ILE A 169 -8.82 7.82 2.24
C ILE A 169 -7.32 7.59 2.30
N CYS A 170 -6.59 8.50 2.95
CA CYS A 170 -5.16 8.41 3.16
C CYS A 170 -4.89 8.62 4.65
N GLY A 171 -4.66 7.54 5.37
CA GLY A 171 -4.16 7.58 6.75
C GLY A 171 -2.68 7.96 6.82
N LYS A 172 -2.19 8.36 8.00
CA LYS A 172 -0.78 8.77 8.17
C LYS A 172 0.19 7.61 7.93
N ASN A 173 -0.19 6.37 8.31
CA ASN A 173 0.62 5.17 8.21
C ASN A 173 -0.16 3.99 7.62
N GLU A 174 -1.29 4.25 6.99
CA GLU A 174 -2.15 3.23 6.42
C GLU A 174 -2.09 3.26 4.89
N PRO A 175 -2.20 2.11 4.23
CA PRO A 175 -2.32 2.05 2.79
C PRO A 175 -3.50 2.91 2.31
N PRO A 176 -3.31 3.81 1.33
CA PRO A 176 -4.42 4.53 0.73
C PRO A 176 -5.47 3.58 0.18
N ILE A 177 -6.72 3.79 0.56
CA ILE A 177 -7.87 2.95 0.20
C ILE A 177 -9.07 3.83 -0.16
N TYR A 178 -9.97 3.34 -1.01
CA TYR A 178 -11.27 3.98 -1.20
C TYR A 178 -12.21 3.65 -0.04
N ASP A 179 -13.08 4.62 0.31
CA ASP A 179 -14.11 4.41 1.32
C ASP A 179 -15.17 3.37 0.91
N ARG A 180 -16.03 3.01 1.84
CA ARG A 180 -17.01 1.94 1.65
C ARG A 180 -17.97 2.22 0.49
N GLU A 181 -18.50 3.42 0.38
CA GLU A 181 -19.44 3.83 -0.65
C GLU A 181 -18.81 3.81 -2.04
N ARG A 182 -17.57 4.33 -2.13
CA ARG A 182 -16.80 4.26 -3.36
C ARG A 182 -16.47 2.84 -3.75
N THR A 183 -16.11 2.00 -2.79
CA THR A 183 -15.79 0.58 -3.00
C THR A 183 -16.98 -0.18 -3.57
N VAL A 184 -18.18 0.02 -3.02
CA VAL A 184 -19.43 -0.56 -3.55
C VAL A 184 -19.69 -0.10 -4.99
N CYS A 185 -19.57 1.21 -5.24
CA CYS A 185 -19.71 1.77 -6.60
C CYS A 185 -18.72 1.15 -7.59
N ASP A 186 -17.45 0.99 -7.19
CA ASP A 186 -16.44 0.37 -8.05
C ASP A 186 -16.76 -1.09 -8.35
N CYS A 187 -17.18 -1.87 -7.35
CA CYS A 187 -17.54 -3.27 -7.55
C CYS A 187 -18.76 -3.44 -8.49
N ILE A 188 -19.79 -2.60 -8.36
CA ILE A 188 -20.94 -2.61 -9.28
C ILE A 188 -20.53 -2.16 -10.69
N LYS A 189 -19.68 -1.13 -10.81
CA LYS A 189 -19.17 -0.65 -12.09
C LYS A 189 -18.38 -1.71 -12.85
N HIS A 190 -17.57 -2.46 -12.13
CA HIS A 190 -16.69 -3.50 -12.67
C HIS A 190 -17.21 -4.92 -12.44
N LYS A 191 -18.54 -5.10 -12.28
CA LYS A 191 -19.16 -6.40 -12.01
C LYS A 191 -18.89 -7.47 -13.07
N SER A 192 -18.61 -7.08 -14.31
CA SER A 192 -18.21 -8.01 -15.37
C SER A 192 -16.78 -8.56 -15.18
N GLU A 193 -15.93 -7.84 -14.47
CA GLU A 193 -14.56 -8.21 -14.15
C GLU A 193 -14.49 -9.02 -12.85
N PHE A 194 -15.20 -8.57 -11.81
CA PHE A 194 -15.18 -9.15 -10.47
C PHE A 194 -16.18 -10.31 -10.27
N GLY A 195 -17.17 -10.45 -11.13
CA GLY A 195 -18.31 -11.31 -10.95
C GLY A 195 -19.55 -10.53 -10.46
N THR A 196 -20.69 -10.77 -11.10
CA THR A 196 -21.94 -10.08 -10.74
C THR A 196 -22.44 -10.53 -9.36
N ASP A 197 -22.30 -11.79 -9.02
CA ASP A 197 -22.64 -12.40 -7.74
C ASP A 197 -21.83 -11.77 -6.59
N ILE A 198 -20.53 -11.60 -6.76
CA ILE A 198 -19.66 -10.96 -5.78
C ILE A 198 -20.02 -9.47 -5.60
N ALA A 199 -20.27 -8.76 -6.71
CA ALA A 199 -20.67 -7.36 -6.64
C ALA A 199 -22.00 -7.15 -5.90
N LEU A 200 -22.97 -8.08 -6.08
CA LEU A 200 -24.25 -8.07 -5.37
C LEU A 200 -24.11 -8.48 -3.91
N GLU A 201 -23.26 -9.45 -3.59
CA GLU A 201 -22.90 -9.79 -2.20
C GLU A 201 -22.36 -8.56 -1.46
N ILE A 202 -21.40 -7.85 -2.08
CA ILE A 202 -20.79 -6.65 -1.51
C ILE A 202 -21.86 -5.57 -1.26
N LEU A 203 -22.75 -5.32 -2.21
CA LEU A 203 -23.84 -4.36 -2.03
C LEU A 203 -24.78 -4.79 -0.90
N LYS A 204 -25.19 -6.06 -0.86
CA LYS A 204 -26.07 -6.62 0.19
C LYS A 204 -25.43 -6.47 1.58
N ASN A 205 -24.16 -6.81 1.72
CA ASN A 205 -23.45 -6.70 2.99
C ASN A 205 -23.26 -5.23 3.41
N TYR A 206 -23.07 -4.33 2.45
CA TYR A 206 -23.05 -2.90 2.70
C TYR A 206 -24.41 -2.40 3.21
N MET A 207 -25.52 -2.80 2.60
CA MET A 207 -26.89 -2.42 3.00
C MET A 207 -27.29 -2.98 4.37
N ASN A 208 -26.77 -4.15 4.75
CA ASN A 208 -27.03 -4.78 6.05
C ASN A 208 -26.23 -4.14 7.22
N GLY A 209 -25.22 -3.33 6.92
CA GLY A 209 -24.37 -2.65 7.89
C GLY A 209 -24.60 -1.13 7.96
N PRO A 210 -23.74 -0.41 8.67
CA PRO A 210 -23.75 1.05 8.61
C PRO A 210 -23.51 1.54 7.19
N HIS A 211 -24.45 2.30 6.63
CA HIS A 211 -24.37 2.78 5.25
C HIS A 211 -24.87 4.23 5.12
N ASP A 212 -24.38 4.92 4.09
CA ASP A 212 -24.79 6.28 3.72
C ASP A 212 -25.27 6.28 2.25
N LEU A 213 -26.60 6.17 2.08
CA LEU A 213 -27.21 6.14 0.74
C LEU A 213 -27.05 7.46 -0.01
N GLN A 214 -27.04 8.59 0.69
CA GLN A 214 -26.87 9.90 0.06
C GLN A 214 -25.47 9.98 -0.59
N LYS A 215 -24.46 9.58 0.14
CA LYS A 215 -23.08 9.54 -0.32
C LYS A 215 -22.89 8.49 -1.45
N LEU A 216 -23.46 7.29 -1.27
CA LEU A 216 -23.44 6.23 -2.28
C LEU A 216 -23.99 6.75 -3.62
N TYR A 217 -25.17 7.39 -3.60
CA TYR A 217 -25.79 7.93 -4.80
C TYR A 217 -25.01 9.11 -5.39
N SER A 218 -24.43 9.98 -4.57
CA SER A 218 -23.54 11.05 -5.05
C SER A 218 -22.34 10.49 -5.83
N TYR A 219 -21.75 9.39 -5.33
CA TYR A 219 -20.66 8.71 -6.04
C TYR A 219 -21.16 8.01 -7.31
N ALA A 220 -22.32 7.34 -7.24
CA ALA A 220 -22.92 6.69 -8.39
C ALA A 220 -23.23 7.68 -9.53
N ASP A 221 -23.67 8.89 -9.20
CA ASP A 221 -23.89 9.97 -10.17
C ASP A 221 -22.55 10.42 -10.80
N SER A 222 -21.56 10.70 -9.98
CA SER A 222 -20.21 11.11 -10.42
C SER A 222 -19.54 10.05 -11.31
N MET A 223 -19.80 8.77 -11.04
CA MET A 223 -19.26 7.62 -11.77
C MET A 223 -20.15 7.18 -12.94
N ARG A 224 -21.31 7.83 -13.14
CA ARG A 224 -22.32 7.52 -14.19
C ARG A 224 -22.85 6.09 -14.13
N ILE A 225 -23.08 5.58 -12.92
CA ILE A 225 -23.63 4.24 -12.69
C ILE A 225 -24.93 4.25 -11.90
N ARG A 226 -25.55 5.42 -11.70
CA ARG A 226 -26.80 5.57 -10.95
C ARG A 226 -27.89 4.63 -11.44
N THR A 227 -28.12 4.59 -12.74
CA THR A 227 -29.12 3.72 -13.37
C THR A 227 -28.80 2.23 -13.22
N THR A 228 -27.53 1.90 -13.04
CA THR A 228 -27.10 0.51 -12.82
C THR A 228 -27.28 0.07 -11.38
N ILE A 229 -26.94 0.92 -10.39
CA ILE A 229 -26.96 0.55 -8.97
C ILE A 229 -28.36 0.67 -8.36
N HIS A 230 -29.16 1.66 -8.79
CA HIS A 230 -30.45 1.99 -8.20
C HIS A 230 -31.44 0.80 -8.11
N PRO A 231 -31.67 -0.01 -9.15
CA PRO A 231 -32.58 -1.16 -9.05
C PRO A 231 -32.15 -2.19 -8.01
N TYR A 232 -30.84 -2.37 -7.82
CA TYR A 232 -30.34 -3.30 -6.82
C TYR A 232 -30.49 -2.77 -5.40
N VAL A 233 -30.30 -1.45 -5.20
CA VAL A 233 -30.54 -0.81 -3.88
C VAL A 233 -32.01 -0.88 -3.53
N GLU A 234 -32.93 -0.54 -4.46
CA GLU A 234 -34.37 -0.63 -4.23
C GLU A 234 -34.87 -2.05 -3.88
N ALA A 235 -34.22 -3.05 -4.46
CA ALA A 235 -34.56 -4.45 -4.15
C ALA A 235 -34.09 -4.90 -2.74
N LEU A 236 -33.21 -4.13 -2.08
CA LEU A 236 -32.63 -4.44 -0.76
C LEU A 236 -33.17 -3.53 0.36
N THR A 237 -33.96 -2.48 0.03
CA THR A 237 -34.62 -1.58 0.97
C THR A 237 -36.05 -1.98 1.19
#